data_293a15e3dd28a5c6018bf9a9a6bcf8b8
#
_entry.id   293a15e3dd28a5c6018bf9a9a6bcf8b8
#
_cell.length_a   1.000
_cell.length_b   1.000
_cell.length_c   1.000
_cell.angle_alpha   90.00
_cell.angle_beta   90.00
_cell.angle_gamma   90.00
#
_symmetry.space_group_name_H-M   'P 1'
#
loop_
_entity.id
_entity.type
_entity.pdbx_description
1 polymer ?
#
loop_
_entity_poly.entity_id
_entity_poly.type
_entity_poly.pdbx_seq_one_letter_code
_entity_poly.pdbx_strand_id
1 'polypeptide(L)'
;MFPERQEGRPLKPGEWRVIDATLRDARLMVSRTASRLAEIYNCLLPSSDPKRWTPVQKSTVALFKQHFKSDKAMDALQLQQAYRQILGELNAMQQNAFRVVDNAVVRREKEGDGHAFVRGNALPVYLAEFFFSEPPPGADKPAKGKPKFLTAAQRARLLIHQAAHLKLETGHRGGNFGFDRGDCAGGHPLKSFEQAYDNAFAYDLLAYCASQ
;
A
#
# COMPACT_ATOMS: atom_id res chain seq x y z
N MET A 1 -23.95 10.34 -24.19
CA MET A 1 -23.81 11.27 -23.04
C MET A 1 -23.04 10.54 -21.97
N PHE A 2 -21.76 10.87 -21.78
CA PHE A 2 -20.99 10.28 -20.69
C PHE A 2 -21.51 10.89 -19.39
N PRO A 3 -21.81 10.10 -18.34
CA PRO A 3 -22.20 10.67 -17.05
C PRO A 3 -21.11 11.62 -16.57
N GLU A 4 -21.51 12.83 -16.13
CA GLU A 4 -20.59 13.79 -15.52
C GLU A 4 -19.73 13.07 -14.49
N ARG A 5 -18.40 13.17 -14.65
CA ARG A 5 -17.45 12.60 -13.69
C ARG A 5 -17.68 13.28 -12.35
N GLN A 6 -18.16 12.53 -11.39
CA GLN A 6 -18.36 13.06 -10.04
C GLN A 6 -16.99 13.50 -9.48
N GLU A 7 -16.81 14.80 -9.27
CA GLU A 7 -15.54 15.40 -8.81
C GLU A 7 -15.21 15.06 -7.35
N GLY A 8 -16.16 14.49 -6.63
CA GLY A 8 -16.05 14.25 -5.19
C GLY A 8 -16.12 15.55 -4.37
N ARG A 9 -16.43 15.44 -3.11
CA ARG A 9 -16.44 16.56 -2.16
C ARG A 9 -15.12 16.68 -1.40
N PRO A 10 -14.77 17.88 -0.92
CA PRO A 10 -13.63 18.04 -0.01
C PRO A 10 -13.86 17.29 1.32
N LEU A 11 -12.75 17.03 2.03
CA LEU A 11 -12.77 16.44 3.36
C LEU A 11 -13.41 17.39 4.38
N LYS A 12 -14.21 16.83 5.28
CA LYS A 12 -14.64 17.50 6.52
C LYS A 12 -13.49 17.52 7.53
N PRO A 13 -13.48 18.45 8.52
CA PRO A 13 -12.42 18.50 9.53
C PRO A 13 -12.17 17.20 10.29
N GLY A 14 -13.24 16.47 10.64
CA GLY A 14 -13.11 15.15 11.28
C GLY A 14 -12.50 14.09 10.39
N GLU A 15 -12.85 14.08 9.09
CA GLU A 15 -12.30 13.18 8.10
C GLU A 15 -10.80 13.44 7.87
N TRP A 16 -10.37 14.71 7.86
CA TRP A 16 -8.96 15.06 7.78
C TRP A 16 -8.15 14.50 8.96
N ARG A 17 -8.69 14.51 10.17
CA ARG A 17 -7.99 13.92 11.33
C ARG A 17 -7.72 12.41 11.12
N VAL A 18 -8.69 11.70 10.54
CA VAL A 18 -8.51 10.27 10.20
C VAL A 18 -7.41 10.10 9.15
N ILE A 19 -7.42 10.92 8.09
CA ILE A 19 -6.39 10.88 7.05
C ILE A 19 -5.01 11.21 7.60
N ASP A 20 -4.88 12.26 8.42
CA ASP A 20 -3.60 12.66 9.00
C ASP A 20 -3.01 11.56 9.89
N ALA A 21 -3.84 10.90 10.71
CA ALA A 21 -3.41 9.73 11.48
C ALA A 21 -2.98 8.57 10.56
N THR A 22 -3.77 8.29 9.52
CA THR A 22 -3.47 7.23 8.55
C THR A 22 -2.18 7.52 7.77
N LEU A 23 -1.92 8.78 7.39
CA LEU A 23 -0.67 9.18 6.73
C LEU A 23 0.54 8.97 7.64
N ARG A 24 0.42 9.24 8.94
CA ARG A 24 1.51 8.96 9.91
C ARG A 24 1.83 7.47 9.96
N ASP A 25 0.83 6.60 10.03
CA ASP A 25 1.01 5.15 10.04
C ASP A 25 1.62 4.65 8.72
N ALA A 26 1.13 5.13 7.58
CA ALA A 26 1.66 4.80 6.27
C ALA A 26 3.13 5.21 6.11
N ARG A 27 3.48 6.43 6.51
CA ARG A 27 4.87 6.93 6.49
C ARG A 27 5.80 6.07 7.36
N LEU A 28 5.34 5.68 8.54
CA LEU A 28 6.10 4.81 9.44
C LEU A 28 6.35 3.44 8.82
N MET A 29 5.32 2.81 8.24
CA MET A 29 5.46 1.52 7.55
C MET A 29 6.45 1.61 6.39
N VAL A 30 6.32 2.61 5.53
CA VAL A 30 7.18 2.82 4.36
C VAL A 30 8.62 3.11 4.77
N SER A 31 8.84 3.97 5.77
CA SER A 31 10.16 4.31 6.28
C SER A 31 10.88 3.08 6.86
N ARG A 32 10.19 2.29 7.68
CA ARG A 32 10.72 1.03 8.23
C ARG A 32 11.11 0.04 7.14
N THR A 33 10.25 -0.10 6.13
CA THR A 33 10.51 -1.01 5.00
C THR A 33 11.71 -0.56 4.19
N ALA A 34 11.83 0.73 3.87
CA ALA A 34 12.99 1.27 3.19
C ALA A 34 14.30 1.03 3.98
N SER A 35 14.27 1.20 5.30
CA SER A 35 15.44 0.92 6.17
C SER A 35 15.80 -0.57 6.16
N ARG A 36 14.82 -1.46 6.31
CA ARG A 36 15.05 -2.91 6.27
C ARG A 36 15.59 -3.39 4.91
N LEU A 37 15.11 -2.82 3.81
CA LEU A 37 15.62 -3.13 2.47
C LEU A 37 17.09 -2.68 2.30
N ALA A 38 17.49 -1.54 2.90
CA ALA A 38 18.89 -1.13 2.92
C ALA A 38 19.78 -2.13 3.68
N GLU A 39 19.30 -2.65 4.80
CA GLU A 39 20.03 -3.63 5.62
C GLU A 39 20.24 -4.96 4.90
N ILE A 40 19.25 -5.41 4.10
CA ILE A 40 19.36 -6.70 3.41
C ILE A 40 20.16 -6.62 2.10
N TYR A 41 20.47 -5.45 1.59
CA TYR A 41 21.30 -5.32 0.39
C TYR A 41 22.60 -6.12 0.52
N ASN A 42 23.33 -5.93 1.63
CA ASN A 42 24.57 -6.66 1.91
C ASN A 42 24.34 -8.15 2.13
N CYS A 43 23.19 -8.53 2.65
CA CYS A 43 22.82 -9.94 2.85
C CYS A 43 22.65 -10.70 1.53
N LEU A 44 22.26 -9.99 0.46
CA LEU A 44 22.00 -10.57 -0.85
C LEU A 44 23.23 -10.57 -1.78
N LEU A 45 24.37 -10.06 -1.32
CA LEU A 45 25.62 -10.14 -2.06
C LEU A 45 26.17 -11.59 -2.06
N PRO A 46 26.84 -12.04 -3.15
CA PRO A 46 27.39 -13.40 -3.24
C PRO A 46 28.40 -13.76 -2.13
N SER A 47 29.08 -12.75 -1.56
CA SER A 47 30.04 -12.91 -0.46
C SER A 47 29.40 -13.00 0.93
N SER A 48 28.09 -12.86 1.03
CA SER A 48 27.38 -12.85 2.31
C SER A 48 27.21 -14.26 2.88
N ASP A 49 27.42 -14.39 4.20
CA ASP A 49 27.16 -15.65 4.92
C ASP A 49 25.83 -15.59 5.66
N PRO A 50 24.80 -16.35 5.25
CA PRO A 50 23.48 -16.34 5.88
C PRO A 50 23.51 -16.75 7.38
N LYS A 51 24.55 -17.43 7.86
CA LYS A 51 24.69 -17.80 9.26
C LYS A 51 24.91 -16.57 10.16
N ARG A 52 25.46 -15.50 9.59
CA ARG A 52 25.74 -14.24 10.28
C ARG A 52 24.58 -13.23 10.27
N TRP A 53 23.50 -13.52 9.55
CA TRP A 53 22.37 -12.62 9.47
C TRP A 53 21.58 -12.59 10.78
N THR A 54 21.19 -11.39 11.18
CA THR A 54 20.26 -11.19 12.31
C THR A 54 18.89 -11.81 12.02
N PRO A 55 18.08 -12.11 13.04
CA PRO A 55 16.69 -12.56 12.83
C PRO A 55 15.87 -11.59 11.96
N VAL A 56 16.06 -10.27 12.13
CA VAL A 56 15.38 -9.23 11.34
C VAL A 56 15.81 -9.31 9.87
N GLN A 57 17.09 -9.44 9.58
CA GLN A 57 17.59 -9.60 8.21
C GLN A 57 17.04 -10.86 7.56
N LYS A 58 17.06 -12.01 8.26
CA LYS A 58 16.48 -13.27 7.74
C LYS A 58 15.00 -13.11 7.39
N SER A 59 14.22 -12.54 8.30
CA SER A 59 12.79 -12.26 8.08
C SER A 59 12.59 -11.32 6.89
N THR A 60 13.35 -10.23 6.81
CA THR A 60 13.22 -9.26 5.72
C THR A 60 13.60 -9.86 4.36
N VAL A 61 14.67 -10.66 4.28
CA VAL A 61 15.03 -11.38 3.05
C VAL A 61 13.92 -12.35 2.64
N ALA A 62 13.33 -13.06 3.59
CA ALA A 62 12.21 -13.97 3.31
C ALA A 62 11.00 -13.22 2.75
N LEU A 63 10.60 -12.11 3.36
CA LEU A 63 9.52 -11.26 2.88
C LEU A 63 9.82 -10.66 1.49
N PHE A 64 11.05 -10.19 1.26
CA PHE A 64 11.46 -9.68 -0.04
C PHE A 64 11.34 -10.74 -1.13
N LYS A 65 11.89 -11.94 -0.91
CA LYS A 65 11.76 -13.07 -1.83
C LYS A 65 10.30 -13.46 -2.08
N GLN A 66 9.50 -13.46 -1.02
CA GLN A 66 8.10 -13.86 -1.09
C GLN A 66 7.25 -12.85 -1.87
N HIS A 67 7.43 -11.54 -1.60
CA HIS A 67 6.57 -10.48 -2.14
C HIS A 67 7.11 -9.88 -3.45
N PHE A 68 8.42 -9.87 -3.66
CA PHE A 68 9.01 -9.33 -4.89
C PHE A 68 9.70 -10.37 -5.78
N LYS A 69 9.61 -11.65 -5.39
CA LYS A 69 10.08 -12.79 -6.22
C LYS A 69 11.53 -12.63 -6.71
N SER A 70 12.37 -12.02 -5.89
CA SER A 70 13.80 -11.80 -6.19
C SER A 70 14.67 -12.13 -4.99
N ASP A 71 15.93 -12.47 -5.28
CA ASP A 71 17.00 -12.64 -4.31
C ASP A 71 18.25 -11.82 -4.69
N LYS A 72 18.09 -10.87 -5.61
CA LYS A 72 19.19 -10.03 -6.10
C LYS A 72 19.34 -8.78 -5.25
N ALA A 73 20.58 -8.46 -4.89
CA ALA A 73 20.91 -7.24 -4.14
C ALA A 73 20.46 -5.96 -4.88
N MET A 74 20.64 -5.91 -6.19
CA MET A 74 20.25 -4.74 -6.98
C MET A 74 18.74 -4.52 -7.01
N ASP A 75 17.94 -5.58 -7.02
CA ASP A 75 16.48 -5.47 -6.94
C ASP A 75 16.03 -4.96 -5.57
N ALA A 76 16.70 -5.35 -4.49
CA ALA A 76 16.47 -4.80 -3.16
C ALA A 76 16.80 -3.29 -3.07
N LEU A 77 17.89 -2.87 -3.70
CA LEU A 77 18.28 -1.45 -3.79
C LEU A 77 17.25 -0.65 -4.61
N GLN A 78 16.84 -1.17 -5.76
CA GLN A 78 15.81 -0.55 -6.60
C GLN A 78 14.50 -0.40 -5.83
N LEU A 79 14.10 -1.43 -5.10
CA LEU A 79 12.89 -1.41 -4.28
C LEU A 79 13.01 -0.41 -3.12
N GLN A 80 14.16 -0.32 -2.47
CA GLN A 80 14.43 0.69 -1.44
C GLN A 80 14.23 2.12 -1.99
N GLN A 81 14.72 2.40 -3.20
CA GLN A 81 14.55 3.69 -3.85
C GLN A 81 13.07 3.96 -4.15
N ALA A 82 12.32 2.96 -4.62
CA ALA A 82 10.89 3.06 -4.83
C ALA A 82 10.14 3.42 -3.53
N TYR A 83 10.45 2.76 -2.42
CA TYR A 83 9.85 3.11 -1.12
C TYR A 83 10.20 4.52 -0.63
N ARG A 84 11.40 5.02 -0.92
CA ARG A 84 11.76 6.43 -0.64
C ARG A 84 10.93 7.40 -1.47
N GLN A 85 10.64 7.08 -2.72
CA GLN A 85 9.78 7.88 -3.58
C GLN A 85 8.33 7.87 -3.09
N ILE A 86 7.80 6.71 -2.70
CA ILE A 86 6.48 6.58 -2.06
C ILE A 86 6.42 7.42 -0.78
N LEU A 87 7.46 7.38 0.06
CA LEU A 87 7.54 8.19 1.28
C LEU A 87 7.50 9.70 0.96
N GLY A 88 8.22 10.12 -0.08
CA GLY A 88 8.19 11.49 -0.57
C GLY A 88 6.78 11.92 -0.98
N GLU A 89 6.06 11.06 -1.71
CA GLU A 89 4.68 11.31 -2.11
C GLU A 89 3.74 11.41 -0.90
N LEU A 90 3.81 10.46 0.03
CA LEU A 90 3.02 10.49 1.27
C LEU A 90 3.31 11.75 2.12
N ASN A 91 4.55 12.24 2.12
CA ASN A 91 4.90 13.48 2.82
C ASN A 91 4.35 14.74 2.13
N ALA A 92 4.22 14.73 0.82
CA ALA A 92 3.65 15.83 0.05
C ALA A 92 2.13 15.91 0.13
N MET A 93 1.44 14.82 0.49
CA MET A 93 -0.02 14.78 0.57
C MET A 93 -0.54 15.69 1.69
N GLN A 94 -1.39 16.64 1.32
CA GLN A 94 -2.11 17.56 2.19
C GLN A 94 -3.61 17.35 2.05
N GLN A 95 -4.42 18.05 2.82
CA GLN A 95 -5.88 17.92 2.81
C GLN A 95 -6.51 18.04 1.41
N ASN A 96 -6.00 18.92 0.58
CA ASN A 96 -6.47 19.15 -0.79
C ASN A 96 -6.11 18.01 -1.76
N ALA A 97 -5.21 17.11 -1.36
CA ALA A 97 -4.87 15.91 -2.14
C ALA A 97 -5.97 14.84 -2.12
N PHE A 98 -7.04 15.03 -1.35
CA PHE A 98 -8.07 14.02 -1.15
C PHE A 98 -9.46 14.54 -1.52
N ARG A 99 -10.30 13.64 -2.02
CA ARG A 99 -11.74 13.85 -2.26
C ARG A 99 -12.51 12.67 -1.73
N VAL A 100 -13.71 12.93 -1.22
CA VAL A 100 -14.63 11.88 -0.80
C VAL A 100 -15.71 11.70 -1.86
N VAL A 101 -15.94 10.46 -2.23
CA VAL A 101 -16.96 10.08 -3.21
C VAL A 101 -17.90 9.03 -2.63
N ASP A 102 -19.10 8.92 -3.20
CA ASP A 102 -20.02 7.85 -2.87
C ASP A 102 -19.36 6.47 -3.08
N ASN A 103 -19.67 5.54 -2.20
CA ASN A 103 -19.15 4.17 -2.26
C ASN A 103 -19.47 3.46 -3.61
N ALA A 104 -20.58 3.83 -4.25
CA ALA A 104 -20.94 3.29 -5.55
C ALA A 104 -20.03 3.79 -6.68
N VAL A 105 -19.48 5.00 -6.56
CA VAL A 105 -18.52 5.55 -7.53
C VAL A 105 -17.24 4.75 -7.50
N VAL A 106 -16.65 4.51 -6.32
CA VAL A 106 -15.40 3.74 -6.18
C VAL A 106 -15.55 2.33 -6.75
N ARG A 107 -16.71 1.69 -6.55
CA ARG A 107 -16.98 0.35 -7.10
C ARG A 107 -17.05 0.29 -8.63
N ARG A 108 -17.36 1.41 -9.28
CA ARG A 108 -17.45 1.49 -10.76
C ARG A 108 -16.11 1.77 -11.41
N GLU A 109 -15.18 2.38 -10.70
CA GLU A 109 -13.83 2.63 -11.20
C GLU A 109 -13.06 1.31 -11.27
N LYS A 110 -12.67 0.91 -12.49
CA LYS A 110 -12.00 -0.37 -12.73
C LYS A 110 -10.57 -0.42 -12.16
N GLU A 111 -9.97 0.75 -11.96
CA GLU A 111 -8.61 0.90 -11.44
C GLU A 111 -8.55 0.95 -9.91
N GLY A 112 -9.71 1.04 -9.24
CA GLY A 112 -9.80 1.09 -7.80
C GLY A 112 -9.86 -0.30 -7.16
N ASP A 113 -9.39 -0.37 -5.92
CA ASP A 113 -9.51 -1.56 -5.06
C ASP A 113 -10.89 -1.69 -4.39
N GLY A 114 -11.84 -0.85 -4.77
CA GLY A 114 -13.18 -0.75 -4.19
C GLY A 114 -13.24 0.14 -2.94
N HIS A 115 -12.13 0.76 -2.53
CA HIS A 115 -12.03 1.61 -1.33
C HIS A 115 -11.48 3.00 -1.65
N ALA A 116 -10.56 3.09 -2.60
CA ALA A 116 -9.98 4.33 -3.11
C ALA A 116 -9.51 4.15 -4.55
N PHE A 117 -9.24 5.25 -5.23
CA PHE A 117 -8.61 5.25 -6.54
C PHE A 117 -7.96 6.61 -6.84
N VAL A 118 -7.05 6.60 -7.80
CA VAL A 118 -6.54 7.80 -8.48
C VAL A 118 -6.91 7.72 -9.96
N ARG A 119 -7.00 8.86 -10.63
CA ARG A 119 -7.29 8.92 -12.06
C ARG A 119 -6.04 9.29 -12.83
N GLY A 120 -5.58 8.38 -13.70
CA GLY A 120 -4.41 8.64 -14.55
C GLY A 120 -3.17 8.98 -13.76
N ASN A 121 -2.94 8.30 -12.63
CA ASN A 121 -1.78 8.49 -11.74
C ASN A 121 -1.61 9.95 -11.26
N ALA A 122 -2.71 10.68 -11.07
CA ALA A 122 -2.71 12.07 -10.65
C ALA A 122 -3.62 12.31 -9.44
N LEU A 123 -3.27 13.30 -8.63
CA LEU A 123 -4.14 13.79 -7.54
C LEU A 123 -5.45 14.36 -8.11
N PRO A 124 -6.54 14.31 -7.38
CA PRO A 124 -6.65 13.85 -6.00
C PRO A 124 -6.81 12.33 -5.86
N VAL A 125 -6.51 11.82 -4.66
CA VAL A 125 -6.93 10.49 -4.23
C VAL A 125 -8.41 10.53 -3.88
N TYR A 126 -9.21 9.70 -4.52
CA TYR A 126 -10.64 9.57 -4.25
C TYR A 126 -10.88 8.47 -3.23
N LEU A 127 -11.53 8.78 -2.14
CA LEU A 127 -11.81 7.87 -1.03
C LEU A 127 -13.31 7.59 -0.94
N ALA A 128 -13.67 6.33 -0.77
CA ALA A 128 -15.03 5.95 -0.48
C ALA A 128 -15.48 6.46 0.91
N GLU A 129 -16.75 6.80 1.09
CA GLU A 129 -17.27 7.26 2.37
C GLU A 129 -17.00 6.29 3.52
N PHE A 130 -17.07 4.98 3.28
CA PHE A 130 -16.80 3.97 4.30
C PHE A 130 -15.32 3.91 4.75
N PHE A 131 -14.40 4.56 4.05
CA PHE A 131 -13.02 4.72 4.52
C PHE A 131 -12.97 5.35 5.93
N PHE A 132 -13.94 6.21 6.24
CA PHE A 132 -14.07 6.93 7.51
C PHE A 132 -14.94 6.21 8.54
N SER A 133 -15.52 5.07 8.18
CA SER A 133 -16.35 4.29 9.11
C SER A 133 -15.46 3.66 10.19
N GLU A 134 -15.85 3.86 11.45
CA GLU A 134 -15.17 3.24 12.57
C GLU A 134 -15.64 1.78 12.75
N PRO A 135 -14.72 0.86 13.08
CA PRO A 135 -15.11 -0.48 13.49
C PRO A 135 -15.92 -0.41 14.79
N PRO A 136 -16.97 -1.23 14.94
CA PRO A 136 -17.62 -1.41 16.23
C PRO A 136 -16.59 -1.83 17.29
N PRO A 137 -16.75 -1.44 18.56
CA PRO A 137 -15.85 -1.83 19.63
C PRO A 137 -15.61 -3.36 19.65
N GLY A 138 -14.34 -3.77 19.64
CA GLY A 138 -13.94 -5.18 19.64
C GLY A 138 -14.09 -5.92 18.31
N ALA A 139 -14.40 -5.24 17.21
CA ALA A 139 -14.51 -5.87 15.90
C ALA A 139 -13.22 -5.71 15.09
N ASP A 140 -12.50 -6.80 14.86
CA ASP A 140 -11.33 -6.83 13.98
C ASP A 140 -11.70 -6.94 12.49
N LYS A 141 -12.90 -7.44 12.20
CA LYS A 141 -13.43 -7.62 10.83
C LYS A 141 -14.90 -7.30 10.77
N PRO A 142 -15.40 -6.76 9.64
CA PRO A 142 -16.84 -6.57 9.47
C PRO A 142 -17.56 -7.91 9.47
N ALA A 143 -18.62 -8.02 10.25
CA ALA A 143 -19.49 -9.20 10.23
C ALA A 143 -20.15 -9.34 8.85
N LYS A 144 -20.41 -10.59 8.42
CA LYS A 144 -21.07 -10.89 7.15
C LYS A 144 -22.39 -10.11 7.04
N GLY A 145 -22.54 -9.32 5.96
CA GLY A 145 -23.73 -8.48 5.72
C GLY A 145 -23.76 -7.13 6.47
N LYS A 146 -22.76 -6.80 7.27
CA LYS A 146 -22.62 -5.48 7.91
C LYS A 146 -21.85 -4.50 7.03
N PRO A 147 -22.01 -3.17 7.24
CA PRO A 147 -21.21 -2.18 6.55
C PRO A 147 -19.72 -2.49 6.68
N LYS A 148 -18.98 -2.39 5.58
CA LYS A 148 -17.53 -2.54 5.60
C LYS A 148 -16.90 -1.38 6.35
N PHE A 149 -15.92 -1.67 7.16
CA PHE A 149 -15.00 -0.70 7.75
C PHE A 149 -13.57 -1.13 7.45
N LEU A 150 -12.63 -0.21 7.53
CA LEU A 150 -11.20 -0.48 7.39
C LEU A 150 -10.53 -0.32 8.75
N THR A 151 -9.68 -1.25 9.12
CA THR A 151 -8.77 -1.09 10.27
C THR A 151 -7.76 0.04 9.98
N ALA A 152 -7.10 0.57 11.01
CA ALA A 152 -6.05 1.57 10.83
C ALA A 152 -4.95 1.07 9.87
N ALA A 153 -4.52 -0.19 10.04
CA ALA A 153 -3.52 -0.81 9.18
C ALA A 153 -3.99 -0.93 7.72
N GLN A 154 -5.24 -1.31 7.48
CA GLN A 154 -5.80 -1.38 6.12
C GLN A 154 -5.89 0.01 5.47
N ARG A 155 -6.28 1.05 6.23
CA ARG A 155 -6.27 2.43 5.73
C ARG A 155 -4.86 2.89 5.36
N ALA A 156 -3.86 2.59 6.20
CA ALA A 156 -2.45 2.93 5.92
C ALA A 156 -1.95 2.21 4.65
N ARG A 157 -2.21 0.91 4.51
CA ARG A 157 -1.91 0.14 3.29
C ARG A 157 -2.54 0.77 2.05
N LEU A 158 -3.81 1.18 2.16
CA LEU A 158 -4.52 1.82 1.06
C LEU A 158 -3.83 3.11 0.58
N LEU A 159 -3.37 3.96 1.51
CA LEU A 159 -2.64 5.17 1.13
C LEU A 159 -1.26 4.86 0.52
N ILE A 160 -0.56 3.82 0.99
CA ILE A 160 0.69 3.35 0.38
C ILE A 160 0.44 2.87 -1.05
N HIS A 161 -0.63 2.11 -1.27
CA HIS A 161 -1.06 1.63 -2.58
C HIS A 161 -1.33 2.80 -3.56
N GLN A 162 -2.12 3.79 -3.13
CA GLN A 162 -2.40 4.97 -3.96
C GLN A 162 -1.14 5.81 -4.22
N ALA A 163 -0.26 5.95 -3.24
CA ALA A 163 1.01 6.66 -3.41
C ALA A 163 1.95 5.92 -4.40
N ALA A 164 1.90 4.58 -4.46
CA ALA A 164 2.63 3.81 -5.46
C ALA A 164 2.11 4.10 -6.88
N HIS A 165 0.78 4.15 -7.08
CA HIS A 165 0.22 4.56 -8.36
C HIS A 165 0.66 5.96 -8.77
N LEU A 166 0.56 6.93 -7.86
CA LEU A 166 0.89 8.33 -8.12
C LEU A 166 2.36 8.54 -8.47
N LYS A 167 3.26 7.85 -7.77
CA LYS A 167 4.70 8.16 -7.82
C LYS A 167 5.50 7.24 -8.72
N LEU A 168 5.12 5.97 -8.77
CA LEU A 168 5.84 4.95 -9.54
C LEU A 168 5.10 4.59 -10.84
N GLU A 169 3.92 5.19 -11.06
CA GLU A 169 3.04 4.88 -12.19
C GLU A 169 2.71 3.38 -12.28
N THR A 170 2.74 2.70 -11.12
CA THR A 170 2.45 1.27 -11.06
C THR A 170 1.00 1.00 -11.43
N GLY A 171 0.79 -0.12 -12.13
CA GLY A 171 -0.54 -0.67 -12.38
C GLY A 171 -0.90 -1.79 -11.40
N HIS A 172 -1.67 -2.74 -11.90
CA HIS A 172 -1.99 -4.01 -11.24
C HIS A 172 -1.51 -5.19 -12.10
N ARG A 173 -0.28 -5.11 -12.61
CA ARG A 173 0.30 -6.14 -13.47
C ARG A 173 0.35 -7.48 -12.74
N GLY A 174 -0.15 -8.52 -13.39
CA GLY A 174 -0.27 -9.84 -12.77
C GLY A 174 -1.57 -10.06 -11.98
N GLY A 175 -2.41 -9.04 -11.88
CA GLY A 175 -3.77 -9.10 -11.31
C GLY A 175 -3.98 -8.24 -10.08
N ASN A 176 -5.25 -8.00 -9.80
CA ASN A 176 -5.73 -7.35 -8.60
C ASN A 176 -6.07 -8.44 -7.57
N PHE A 177 -5.33 -8.54 -6.49
CA PHE A 177 -5.59 -9.54 -5.45
C PHE A 177 -6.21 -8.95 -4.18
N GLY A 178 -6.45 -7.64 -4.14
CA GLY A 178 -7.15 -6.95 -3.04
C GLY A 178 -6.45 -7.06 -1.68
N PHE A 179 -6.96 -6.31 -0.70
CA PHE A 179 -6.42 -6.32 0.67
C PHE A 179 -6.72 -7.61 1.44
N ASP A 180 -7.72 -8.38 1.00
CA ASP A 180 -8.19 -9.58 1.70
C ASP A 180 -7.42 -10.85 1.31
N ARG A 181 -6.66 -10.82 0.22
CA ARG A 181 -5.99 -12.01 -0.35
C ARG A 181 -4.49 -12.06 -0.13
N GLY A 182 -3.90 -11.01 0.39
CA GLY A 182 -2.49 -10.97 0.70
C GLY A 182 -2.27 -11.01 2.20
N ASP A 183 -1.74 -12.11 2.70
CA ASP A 183 -1.22 -12.19 4.06
C ASP A 183 0.30 -12.30 4.06
N CYS A 184 0.89 -12.05 5.21
CA CYS A 184 2.35 -12.08 5.34
C CYS A 184 2.94 -13.49 5.22
N ALA A 185 2.14 -14.52 5.39
CA ALA A 185 2.57 -15.92 5.31
C ALA A 185 2.36 -16.50 3.91
N GLY A 186 1.24 -16.19 3.26
CA GLY A 186 0.86 -16.77 1.96
C GLY A 186 1.40 -16.03 0.74
N GLY A 187 1.78 -14.75 0.90
CA GLY A 187 2.24 -13.93 -0.23
C GLY A 187 1.10 -13.56 -1.18
N HIS A 188 1.40 -13.52 -2.47
CA HIS A 188 0.48 -13.15 -3.53
C HIS A 188 0.79 -13.95 -4.82
N PRO A 189 -0.11 -13.96 -5.82
CA PRO A 189 0.01 -14.80 -7.01
C PRO A 189 1.03 -14.32 -8.05
N LEU A 190 1.73 -13.20 -7.83
CA LEU A 190 2.71 -12.66 -8.78
C LEU A 190 3.90 -13.62 -8.92
N LYS A 191 4.45 -13.72 -10.13
CA LYS A 191 5.41 -14.77 -10.50
C LYS A 191 6.84 -14.25 -10.72
N SER A 192 7.03 -12.95 -10.90
CA SER A 192 8.35 -12.36 -11.14
C SER A 192 8.53 -11.02 -10.44
N PHE A 193 9.79 -10.55 -10.36
CA PHE A 193 10.12 -9.23 -9.83
C PHE A 193 9.45 -8.13 -10.63
N GLU A 194 9.46 -8.19 -11.95
CA GLU A 194 8.86 -7.17 -12.82
C GLU A 194 7.34 -7.05 -12.60
N GLN A 195 6.66 -8.18 -12.42
CA GLN A 195 5.24 -8.16 -12.09
C GLN A 195 4.97 -7.53 -10.71
N ALA A 196 5.79 -7.86 -9.72
CA ALA A 196 5.65 -7.31 -8.37
C ALA A 196 6.04 -5.83 -8.31
N TYR A 197 7.09 -5.45 -9.04
CA TYR A 197 7.54 -4.06 -9.11
C TYR A 197 6.53 -3.14 -9.79
N ASP A 198 5.77 -3.64 -10.76
CA ASP A 198 4.70 -2.93 -11.47
C ASP A 198 3.31 -3.22 -10.87
N ASN A 199 3.24 -3.52 -9.56
CA ASN A 199 1.97 -3.83 -8.90
C ASN A 199 1.87 -3.14 -7.53
N ALA A 200 0.96 -2.18 -7.42
CA ALA A 200 0.78 -1.39 -6.20
C ALA A 200 0.45 -2.23 -4.96
N PHE A 201 -0.25 -3.38 -5.10
CA PHE A 201 -0.53 -4.29 -3.97
C PHE A 201 0.73 -4.96 -3.40
N ALA A 202 1.78 -5.17 -4.20
CA ALA A 202 3.01 -5.74 -3.68
C ALA A 202 3.71 -4.77 -2.70
N TYR A 203 3.64 -3.46 -2.99
CA TYR A 203 4.22 -2.43 -2.12
C TYR A 203 3.49 -2.31 -0.79
N ASP A 204 2.16 -2.19 -0.82
CA ASP A 204 1.40 -2.05 0.42
C ASP A 204 1.52 -3.29 1.32
N LEU A 205 1.52 -4.49 0.72
CA LEU A 205 1.62 -5.74 1.45
C LEU A 205 3.01 -5.93 2.08
N LEU A 206 4.10 -5.67 1.34
CA LEU A 206 5.44 -5.74 1.92
C LEU A 206 5.60 -4.71 3.04
N ALA A 207 5.12 -3.46 2.86
CA ALA A 207 5.19 -2.43 3.89
C ALA A 207 4.47 -2.86 5.18
N TYR A 208 3.29 -3.45 5.05
CA TYR A 208 2.55 -4.01 6.18
C TYR A 208 3.32 -5.14 6.86
N CYS A 209 3.75 -6.14 6.11
CA CYS A 209 4.43 -7.33 6.67
C CYS A 209 5.78 -6.98 7.30
N ALA A 210 6.54 -6.07 6.70
CA ALA A 210 7.79 -5.59 7.25
C ALA A 210 7.60 -4.70 8.49
N SER A 211 6.41 -4.21 8.79
CA SER A 211 6.13 -3.38 9.96
C SER A 211 5.71 -4.17 11.19
N GLN A 212 5.33 -5.45 11.02
CA GLN A 212 5.01 -6.36 12.12
C GLN A 212 6.29 -6.86 12.81
#